data_aecd6e6d267505ae46e965106b8c4d56
#
_entry.id   aecd6e6d267505ae46e965106b8c4d56
#
_cell.length_a   1.000
_cell.length_b   1.000
_cell.length_c   1.000
_cell.angle_alpha   90.00
_cell.angle_beta   90.00
_cell.angle_gamma   90.00
#
_symmetry.space_group_name_H-M   'P 1'
#
loop_
_entity.id
_entity.type
_entity.pdbx_description
1 polymer ?
#
loop_
_entity_poly.entity_id
_entity_poly.type
_entity_poly.pdbx_seq_one_letter_code
_entity_poly.pdbx_strand_id
1 'polypeptide(L)'
;MPAYMMIAHFDWEEPIGDLVFLAEKLNRLLPKDIAVYKIVPVVPEAHARFDATSRTYKYYVTTKKDPFNHELVYKLPGRLDFEAMNEACKVLFDYIDFTSFSKLHTDVKTNNCHIQHADWTQEGDIWVFTIRADRFLRNM
;
A
#
# COMPACT_ATOMS: atom_id res chain seq x y z
N MET A 1 8.74 -3.21 -2.45
CA MET A 1 7.33 -3.20 -2.88
C MET A 1 7.03 -1.81 -3.42
N PRO A 2 6.62 -1.66 -4.67
CA PRO A 2 6.31 -0.35 -5.24
C PRO A 2 5.11 0.27 -4.51
N ALA A 3 5.12 1.60 -4.36
CA ALA A 3 4.02 2.35 -3.78
C ALA A 3 3.37 3.19 -4.89
N TYR A 4 2.07 3.02 -5.08
CA TYR A 4 1.30 3.81 -6.04
C TYR A 4 1.17 5.27 -5.58
N MET A 5 1.02 5.44 -4.26
CA MET A 5 1.05 6.73 -3.58
C MET A 5 1.63 6.54 -2.18
N MET A 6 2.56 7.39 -1.82
CA MET A 6 3.16 7.44 -0.50
C MET A 6 3.19 8.88 -0.01
N ILE A 7 2.87 9.09 1.27
CA ILE A 7 3.02 10.38 1.94
C ILE A 7 4.26 10.30 2.82
N ALA A 8 5.17 11.25 2.64
CA ALA A 8 6.34 11.44 3.48
C ALA A 8 6.31 12.84 4.08
N HIS A 9 6.94 13.03 5.22
CA HIS A 9 7.14 14.35 5.82
C HIS A 9 8.64 14.60 6.00
N PHE A 10 9.02 15.85 6.00
CA PHE A 10 10.39 16.32 6.28
C PHE A 10 10.34 17.70 6.88
N ASP A 11 11.35 18.03 7.67
CA ASP A 11 11.55 19.36 8.23
C ASP A 11 12.43 20.18 7.31
N TRP A 12 12.16 21.48 7.25
CA TRP A 12 12.93 22.42 6.45
C TRP A 12 13.14 23.69 7.24
N GLU A 13 14.39 24.12 7.39
CA GLU A 13 14.76 25.21 8.29
C GLU A 13 14.33 26.59 7.79
N GLU A 14 14.26 26.78 6.45
CA GLU A 14 13.89 28.04 5.84
C GLU A 14 12.53 27.97 5.11
N PRO A 15 11.77 29.06 5.03
CA PRO A 15 10.52 29.07 4.27
C PRO A 15 10.77 28.70 2.79
N ILE A 16 10.10 27.69 2.30
CA ILE A 16 10.13 27.31 0.88
C ILE A 16 9.19 28.26 0.12
N GLY A 17 9.72 29.05 -0.81
CA GLY A 17 8.92 30.03 -1.53
C GLY A 17 7.89 29.41 -2.46
N ASP A 18 8.33 28.64 -3.46
CA ASP A 18 7.46 28.03 -4.46
C ASP A 18 7.52 26.49 -4.36
N LEU A 19 6.47 25.90 -3.79
CA LEU A 19 6.35 24.45 -3.57
C LEU A 19 6.12 23.68 -4.87
N VAL A 20 5.48 24.30 -5.87
CA VAL A 20 5.28 23.69 -7.19
C VAL A 20 6.62 23.59 -7.92
N PHE A 21 7.36 24.69 -7.94
CA PHE A 21 8.70 24.69 -8.53
C PHE A 21 9.65 23.71 -7.84
N LEU A 22 9.56 23.58 -6.52
CA LEU A 22 10.36 22.59 -5.78
C LEU A 22 10.00 21.16 -6.19
N ALA A 23 8.71 20.83 -6.31
CA ALA A 23 8.26 19.51 -6.77
C ALA A 23 8.76 19.19 -8.18
N GLU A 24 8.69 20.16 -9.10
CA GLU A 24 9.24 20.00 -10.46
C GLU A 24 10.75 19.80 -10.45
N LYS A 25 11.49 20.54 -9.63
CA LYS A 25 12.94 20.43 -9.48
C LYS A 25 13.33 19.06 -8.94
N LEU A 26 12.60 18.53 -7.94
CA LEU A 26 12.81 17.19 -7.42
C LEU A 26 12.56 16.13 -8.51
N ASN A 27 11.49 16.25 -9.28
CA ASN A 27 11.18 15.31 -10.36
C ASN A 27 12.23 15.26 -11.48
N ARG A 28 13.03 16.30 -11.66
CA ARG A 28 14.17 16.29 -12.60
C ARG A 28 15.39 15.54 -12.06
N LEU A 29 15.49 15.41 -10.73
CA LEU A 29 16.63 14.75 -10.07
C LEU A 29 16.33 13.29 -9.72
N LEU A 30 15.06 12.97 -9.51
CA LEU A 30 14.62 11.63 -9.12
C LEU A 30 14.70 10.64 -10.29
N PRO A 31 14.93 9.35 -10.00
CA PRO A 31 14.87 8.30 -11.01
C PRO A 31 13.44 8.16 -11.58
N LYS A 32 13.33 7.50 -12.74
CA LYS A 32 12.08 7.42 -13.51
C LYS A 32 10.91 6.72 -12.81
N ASP A 33 11.20 5.93 -11.80
CA ASP A 33 10.26 5.15 -11.00
C ASP A 33 9.74 5.90 -9.77
N ILE A 34 10.19 7.14 -9.55
CA ILE A 34 9.75 8.00 -8.43
C ILE A 34 9.26 9.35 -8.97
N ALA A 35 8.05 9.73 -8.58
CA ALA A 35 7.48 11.02 -8.92
C ALA A 35 6.90 11.72 -7.67
N VAL A 36 7.25 13.00 -7.50
CA VAL A 36 6.65 13.89 -6.50
C VAL A 36 5.44 14.57 -7.12
N TYR A 37 4.25 14.23 -6.65
CA TYR A 37 3.01 14.82 -7.16
C TYR A 37 2.73 16.20 -6.56
N LYS A 38 3.01 16.35 -5.26
CA LYS A 38 2.68 17.57 -4.53
C LYS A 38 3.53 17.70 -3.27
N ILE A 39 3.88 18.94 -2.93
CA ILE A 39 4.45 19.33 -1.63
C ILE A 39 3.45 20.30 -0.99
N VAL A 40 3.12 20.07 0.28
CA VAL A 40 2.17 20.90 1.03
C VAL A 40 2.73 21.21 2.41
N PRO A 41 2.55 22.45 2.91
CA PRO A 41 2.86 22.75 4.30
C PRO A 41 1.88 22.01 5.22
N VAL A 42 2.36 21.58 6.35
CA VAL A 42 1.60 20.91 7.39
C VAL A 42 1.90 21.54 8.75
N VAL A 43 1.09 21.21 9.76
CA VAL A 43 1.36 21.61 11.14
C VAL A 43 2.67 20.98 11.66
N PRO A 44 3.39 21.62 12.59
CA PRO A 44 4.70 21.12 13.06
C PRO A 44 4.68 19.72 13.62
N GLU A 45 3.56 19.29 14.20
CA GLU A 45 3.40 17.98 14.83
C GLU A 45 2.99 16.87 13.83
N ALA A 46 2.73 17.22 12.55
CA ALA A 46 2.26 16.28 11.55
C ALA A 46 3.30 15.16 11.30
N HIS A 47 2.83 13.92 11.33
CA HIS A 47 3.68 12.77 11.15
C HIS A 47 3.07 11.75 10.19
N ALA A 48 3.57 11.66 8.97
CA ALA A 48 3.01 10.86 7.88
C ALA A 48 2.76 9.37 8.23
N ARG A 49 3.55 8.79 9.15
CA ARG A 49 3.38 7.41 9.59
C ARG A 49 2.33 7.27 10.72
N PHE A 50 2.33 8.17 11.68
CA PHE A 50 1.51 8.04 12.89
C PHE A 50 0.11 8.63 12.69
N ASP A 51 -0.03 9.65 11.85
CA ASP A 51 -1.33 10.26 11.55
C ASP A 51 -2.10 9.51 10.45
N ALA A 52 -1.48 8.49 9.85
CA ALA A 52 -2.16 7.67 8.86
C ALA A 52 -3.30 6.87 9.52
N THR A 53 -4.53 7.15 9.13
CA THR A 53 -5.74 6.48 9.63
C THR A 53 -6.03 5.14 8.96
N SER A 54 -5.48 4.93 7.76
CA SER A 54 -5.57 3.65 7.05
C SER A 54 -4.43 3.48 6.05
N ARG A 55 -4.21 2.24 5.66
CA ARG A 55 -3.31 1.85 4.58
C ARG A 55 -4.01 0.89 3.65
N THR A 56 -3.81 1.06 2.35
CA THR A 56 -4.38 0.19 1.33
C THR A 56 -3.24 -0.47 0.56
N TYR A 57 -3.33 -1.78 0.40
CA TYR A 57 -2.42 -2.56 -0.44
C TYR A 57 -3.20 -3.19 -1.58
N LYS A 58 -2.58 -3.24 -2.76
CA LYS A 58 -3.10 -3.94 -3.93
C LYS A 58 -2.08 -4.98 -4.39
N TYR A 59 -2.55 -6.21 -4.61
CA TYR A 59 -1.76 -7.30 -5.16
C TYR A 59 -2.32 -7.66 -6.51
N TYR A 60 -1.49 -7.55 -7.52
CA TYR A 60 -1.86 -7.84 -8.91
C TYR A 60 -1.42 -9.25 -9.27
N VAL A 61 -2.35 -10.07 -9.71
CA VAL A 61 -2.14 -11.48 -10.01
C VAL A 61 -2.70 -11.81 -11.38
N THR A 62 -1.96 -12.60 -12.15
CA THR A 62 -2.43 -13.15 -13.43
C THR A 62 -2.08 -14.63 -13.55
N THR A 63 -2.88 -15.38 -14.29
CA THR A 63 -2.56 -16.75 -14.72
C THR A 63 -1.92 -16.79 -16.10
N LYS A 64 -1.97 -15.68 -16.84
CA LYS A 64 -1.42 -15.54 -18.19
C LYS A 64 -0.03 -14.91 -18.17
N LYS A 65 0.75 -15.17 -19.22
CA LYS A 65 2.04 -14.51 -19.41
C LYS A 65 1.78 -13.08 -19.93
N ASP A 66 2.26 -12.08 -19.19
CA ASP A 66 2.21 -10.67 -19.59
C ASP A 66 3.64 -10.12 -19.65
N PRO A 67 4.19 -9.85 -20.84
CA PRO A 67 5.54 -9.35 -20.98
C PRO A 67 5.68 -7.85 -20.59
N PHE A 68 4.58 -7.10 -20.52
CA PHE A 68 4.62 -5.66 -20.24
C PHE A 68 4.52 -5.35 -18.74
N ASN A 69 3.80 -6.15 -17.98
CA ASN A 69 3.54 -5.92 -16.56
C ASN A 69 4.25 -6.91 -15.63
N HIS A 70 5.19 -7.70 -16.12
CA HIS A 70 5.83 -8.82 -15.40
C HIS A 70 6.56 -8.40 -14.11
N GLU A 71 6.96 -7.15 -13.97
CA GLU A 71 7.62 -6.64 -12.77
C GLU A 71 6.64 -6.30 -11.64
N LEU A 72 5.38 -5.98 -11.98
CA LEU A 72 4.36 -5.50 -11.03
C LEU A 72 3.22 -6.49 -10.81
N VAL A 73 3.07 -7.47 -11.70
CA VAL A 73 1.99 -8.46 -11.66
C VAL A 73 2.58 -9.85 -11.38
N TYR A 74 2.15 -10.44 -10.29
CA TYR A 74 2.61 -11.79 -9.93
C TYR A 74 1.89 -12.84 -10.76
N LYS A 75 2.65 -13.63 -11.51
CA LYS A 75 2.09 -14.74 -12.27
C LYS A 75 1.98 -15.99 -11.41
N LEU A 76 0.75 -16.44 -11.17
CA LEU A 76 0.47 -17.72 -10.54
C LEU A 76 0.17 -18.79 -11.59
N PRO A 77 0.83 -19.95 -11.54
CA PRO A 77 0.46 -21.10 -12.37
C PRO A 77 -0.82 -21.74 -11.83
N GLY A 78 -1.66 -22.22 -12.74
CA GLY A 78 -2.84 -22.99 -12.38
C GLY A 78 -4.14 -22.19 -12.40
N ARG A 79 -5.21 -22.85 -11.95
CA ARG A 79 -6.56 -22.28 -11.87
C ARG A 79 -6.84 -21.87 -10.43
N LEU A 80 -7.22 -20.62 -10.25
CA LEU A 80 -7.62 -20.06 -8.96
C LEU A 80 -9.14 -19.90 -8.91
N ASP A 81 -9.72 -20.18 -7.77
CA ASP A 81 -11.12 -19.94 -7.49
C ASP A 81 -11.29 -18.60 -6.76
N PHE A 82 -11.47 -17.54 -7.53
CA PHE A 82 -11.60 -16.20 -6.99
C PHE A 82 -12.94 -15.96 -6.26
N GLU A 83 -13.98 -16.76 -6.55
CA GLU A 83 -15.24 -16.71 -5.80
C GLU A 83 -15.03 -17.25 -4.39
N ALA A 84 -14.41 -18.41 -4.24
CA ALA A 84 -14.06 -18.96 -2.93
C ALA A 84 -13.07 -18.05 -2.17
N MET A 85 -12.12 -17.41 -2.87
CA MET A 85 -11.20 -16.44 -2.28
C MET A 85 -11.93 -15.19 -1.78
N ASN A 86 -12.95 -14.70 -2.49
CA ASN A 86 -13.78 -13.58 -2.04
C ASN A 86 -14.65 -13.95 -0.84
N GLU A 87 -15.21 -15.16 -0.79
CA GLU A 87 -15.91 -15.64 0.41
C GLU A 87 -14.95 -15.70 1.62
N ALA A 88 -13.72 -16.18 1.42
CA ALA A 88 -12.72 -16.18 2.47
C ALA A 88 -12.33 -14.76 2.95
N CYS A 89 -12.35 -13.76 2.07
CA CYS A 89 -12.11 -12.37 2.46
C CYS A 89 -13.11 -11.86 3.50
N LYS A 90 -14.37 -12.32 3.45
CA LYS A 90 -15.41 -11.92 4.41
C LYS A 90 -15.06 -12.33 5.83
N VAL A 91 -14.40 -13.47 5.99
CA VAL A 91 -13.98 -14.00 7.29
C VAL A 91 -12.97 -13.08 7.99
N LEU A 92 -12.19 -12.29 7.23
CA LEU A 92 -11.22 -11.36 7.80
C LEU A 92 -11.87 -10.27 8.68
N PHE A 93 -13.13 -9.94 8.44
CA PHE A 93 -13.86 -8.93 9.21
C PHE A 93 -14.32 -9.41 10.58
N ASP A 94 -14.34 -10.73 10.80
CA ASP A 94 -14.74 -11.33 12.07
C ASP A 94 -13.59 -11.37 13.09
N TYR A 95 -12.38 -11.04 12.67
CA TYR A 95 -11.17 -11.10 13.49
C TYR A 95 -10.56 -9.72 13.69
N ILE A 96 -9.91 -9.56 14.85
CA ILE A 96 -9.15 -8.36 15.20
C ILE A 96 -7.67 -8.73 15.42
N ASP A 97 -7.39 -9.88 16.03
CA ASP A 97 -6.03 -10.36 16.27
C ASP A 97 -5.51 -11.14 15.06
N PHE A 98 -4.49 -10.59 14.43
CA PHE A 98 -3.81 -11.17 13.26
C PHE A 98 -2.41 -11.70 13.59
N THR A 99 -2.18 -12.15 14.81
CA THR A 99 -0.89 -12.71 15.24
C THR A 99 -0.39 -13.82 14.32
N SER A 100 -1.28 -14.71 13.88
CA SER A 100 -0.94 -15.83 12.98
C SER A 100 -0.48 -15.40 11.59
N PHE A 101 -0.77 -14.17 11.19
CA PHE A 101 -0.36 -13.59 9.90
C PHE A 101 0.90 -12.73 10.01
N SER A 102 1.47 -12.57 11.19
CA SER A 102 2.59 -11.67 11.42
C SER A 102 3.91 -12.40 11.66
N LYS A 103 5.01 -11.72 11.37
CA LYS A 103 6.31 -12.17 11.84
C LYS A 103 6.37 -12.00 13.36
N LEU A 104 6.67 -13.09 14.09
CA LEU A 104 6.86 -13.09 15.53
C LEU A 104 8.09 -12.24 15.94
N HIS A 105 8.12 -11.84 17.21
CA HIS A 105 9.20 -11.05 17.81
C HIS A 105 9.39 -9.67 17.16
N THR A 106 8.31 -8.91 17.04
CA THR A 106 8.34 -7.50 16.66
C THR A 106 7.98 -6.63 17.87
N ASP A 107 8.56 -5.42 17.96
CA ASP A 107 8.34 -4.45 19.05
C ASP A 107 6.96 -3.77 18.96
N VAL A 108 5.92 -4.52 18.64
CA VAL A 108 4.56 -4.00 18.57
C VAL A 108 3.79 -4.27 19.85
N LYS A 109 3.04 -3.29 20.35
CA LYS A 109 2.26 -3.43 21.59
C LYS A 109 1.07 -4.39 21.44
N THR A 110 0.52 -4.52 20.25
CA THR A 110 -0.64 -5.38 19.95
C THR A 110 -0.57 -5.84 18.50
N ASN A 111 -1.16 -7.01 18.22
CA ASN A 111 -1.31 -7.57 16.87
C ASN A 111 -2.72 -7.32 16.30
N ASN A 112 -3.46 -6.39 16.91
CA ASN A 112 -4.79 -6.04 16.46
C ASN A 112 -4.73 -5.16 15.22
N CYS A 113 -5.56 -5.49 14.23
CA CYS A 113 -5.78 -4.73 13.01
C CYS A 113 -7.28 -4.71 12.70
N HIS A 114 -7.80 -3.57 12.25
CA HIS A 114 -9.19 -3.47 11.84
C HIS A 114 -9.25 -3.43 10.32
N ILE A 115 -9.69 -4.54 9.73
CA ILE A 115 -9.88 -4.63 8.28
C ILE A 115 -11.08 -3.78 7.89
N GLN A 116 -10.88 -2.87 6.94
CA GLN A 116 -11.90 -1.94 6.44
C GLN A 116 -12.39 -2.35 5.05
N HIS A 117 -11.57 -3.06 4.31
CA HIS A 117 -11.87 -3.55 2.98
C HIS A 117 -10.98 -4.74 2.63
N ALA A 118 -11.53 -5.77 1.99
CA ALA A 118 -10.79 -6.91 1.46
C ALA A 118 -11.60 -7.56 0.36
N ASP A 119 -11.15 -7.48 -0.89
CA ASP A 119 -11.81 -8.13 -2.03
C ASP A 119 -10.85 -8.43 -3.18
N TRP A 120 -11.30 -9.32 -4.05
CA TRP A 120 -10.69 -9.59 -5.35
C TRP A 120 -11.59 -9.07 -6.45
N THR A 121 -11.05 -8.21 -7.31
CA THR A 121 -11.72 -7.70 -8.51
C THR A 121 -10.94 -8.08 -9.76
N GLN A 122 -11.63 -8.24 -10.89
CA GLN A 122 -10.99 -8.56 -12.16
C GLN A 122 -10.87 -7.31 -13.03
N GLU A 123 -9.66 -7.03 -13.49
CA GLU A 123 -9.33 -5.97 -14.44
C GLU A 123 -8.71 -6.61 -15.70
N GLY A 124 -9.54 -6.97 -16.69
CA GLY A 124 -9.10 -7.71 -17.87
C GLY A 124 -8.56 -9.10 -17.52
N ASP A 125 -7.28 -9.37 -17.80
CA ASP A 125 -6.60 -10.64 -17.49
C ASP A 125 -5.87 -10.61 -16.12
N ILE A 126 -6.00 -9.51 -15.39
CA ILE A 126 -5.38 -9.32 -14.08
C ILE A 126 -6.46 -9.37 -12.99
N TRP A 127 -6.18 -10.09 -11.93
CA TRP A 127 -6.94 -10.07 -10.70
C TRP A 127 -6.23 -9.18 -9.68
N VAL A 128 -6.98 -8.33 -9.02
CA VAL A 128 -6.47 -7.37 -8.05
C VAL A 128 -7.06 -7.68 -6.69
N PHE A 129 -6.22 -8.08 -5.75
CA PHE A 129 -6.61 -8.13 -4.34
C PHE A 129 -6.40 -6.76 -3.72
N THR A 130 -7.46 -6.14 -3.26
CA THR A 130 -7.41 -4.87 -2.53
C THR A 130 -7.69 -5.13 -1.07
N ILE A 131 -6.76 -4.74 -0.19
CA ILE A 131 -6.97 -4.81 1.25
C ILE A 131 -6.66 -3.47 1.89
N ARG A 132 -7.55 -3.00 2.77
CA ARG A 132 -7.38 -1.79 3.57
C ARG A 132 -7.64 -2.08 5.05
N ALA A 133 -6.78 -1.55 5.90
CA ALA A 133 -6.90 -1.62 7.34
C ALA A 133 -6.35 -0.35 8.00
N ASP A 134 -6.68 -0.12 9.27
CA ASP A 134 -6.09 0.93 10.09
C ASP A 134 -4.56 0.77 10.21
N ARG A 135 -4.09 -0.46 10.27
CA ARG A 135 -2.68 -0.84 10.30
C ARG A 135 -2.46 -2.24 9.74
N PHE A 136 -1.22 -2.56 9.42
CA PHE A 136 -0.77 -3.90 9.08
C PHE A 136 0.44 -4.27 9.93
N LEU A 137 0.54 -5.55 10.26
CA LEU A 137 1.68 -6.11 10.96
C LEU A 137 2.82 -6.40 9.97
N ARG A 138 3.99 -6.66 10.50
CA ARG A 138 5.15 -6.99 9.67
C ARG A 138 4.96 -8.34 8.98
N ASN A 139 5.04 -8.36 7.66
CA ASN A 139 4.84 -9.53 6.81
C ASN A 139 3.42 -10.16 6.89
N MET A 140 2.45 -9.38 7.30
CA MET A 140 1.04 -9.76 7.27
C MET A 140 0.53 -9.90 5.84
#